data_237dcba36a1ab1f5bc449607f01c45e8
#
_entry.id   237dcba36a1ab1f5bc449607f01c45e8
#
_cell.length_a   1.000
_cell.length_b   1.000
_cell.length_c   1.000
_cell.angle_alpha   90.00
_cell.angle_beta   90.00
_cell.angle_gamma   90.00
#
_symmetry.space_group_name_H-M   'P 1'
#
loop_
_entity.id
_entity.type
_entity.pdbx_description
1 polymer ?
#
loop_
_entity_poly.entity_id
_entity_poly.type
_entity_poly.pdbx_seq_one_letter_code
_entity_poly.pdbx_strand_id
1 'polypeptide(L)'
;MGESYAVRIDADGDETELEVPEALVSALSEPDDSPADVVADVVVMSFAGRAHALLHHTEGEPADDLREAEAEMMDRFEERFGVTYAEATGHSH
;
A
#
# COMPACT_ATOMS: atom_id res chain seq x y z
N MET A 1 -13.58 -21.80 11.41
CA MET A 1 -13.47 -21.40 10.01
C MET A 1 -14.01 -20.01 9.85
N GLY A 2 -13.23 -19.13 9.28
CA GLY A 2 -13.62 -17.77 9.10
C GLY A 2 -14.25 -17.51 7.73
N GLU A 3 -14.98 -16.45 7.63
CA GLU A 3 -15.49 -15.98 6.37
C GLU A 3 -14.43 -15.08 5.71
N SER A 4 -14.56 -14.91 4.42
CA SER A 4 -13.64 -14.08 3.64
C SER A 4 -14.41 -13.03 2.86
N TYR A 5 -13.74 -11.91 2.61
CA TYR A 5 -14.24 -10.91 1.69
C TYR A 5 -13.70 -11.21 0.29
N ALA A 6 -14.55 -11.10 -0.70
CA ALA A 6 -14.12 -11.14 -2.09
C ALA A 6 -13.63 -9.73 -2.46
N VAL A 7 -12.38 -9.65 -2.90
CA VAL A 7 -11.78 -8.38 -3.31
C VAL A 7 -11.57 -8.41 -4.81
N ARG A 8 -12.20 -7.47 -5.51
CA ARG A 8 -12.06 -7.35 -6.95
C ARG A 8 -11.11 -6.22 -7.29
N ILE A 9 -10.13 -6.51 -8.13
CA ILE A 9 -9.14 -5.53 -8.57
C ILE A 9 -9.30 -5.33 -10.06
N ASP A 10 -9.45 -4.08 -10.46
CA ASP A 10 -9.52 -3.69 -11.86
C ASP A 10 -8.38 -2.71 -12.13
N ALA A 11 -7.44 -3.11 -12.95
CA ALA A 11 -6.32 -2.29 -13.33
C ALA A 11 -6.38 -2.08 -14.84
N ASP A 12 -6.96 -0.95 -15.24
CA ASP A 12 -7.08 -0.56 -16.65
C ASP A 12 -7.80 -1.61 -17.51
N GLY A 13 -8.87 -2.18 -16.95
CA GLY A 13 -9.66 -3.18 -17.66
C GLY A 13 -9.20 -4.62 -17.45
N ASP A 14 -8.06 -4.82 -16.81
CA ASP A 14 -7.59 -6.15 -16.46
C ASP A 14 -8.07 -6.44 -15.04
N GLU A 15 -8.94 -7.42 -14.89
CA GLU A 15 -9.59 -7.72 -13.62
C GLU A 15 -9.12 -9.03 -13.02
N THR A 16 -8.99 -9.03 -11.71
CA THR A 16 -8.79 -10.27 -10.96
C THR A 16 -9.58 -10.19 -9.65
N GLU A 17 -9.75 -11.34 -9.03
CA GLU A 17 -10.46 -11.41 -7.76
C GLU A 17 -9.68 -12.31 -6.81
N LEU A 18 -9.66 -11.91 -5.55
CA LEU A 18 -9.01 -12.71 -4.51
C LEU A 18 -9.86 -12.67 -3.25
N GLU A 19 -9.57 -13.55 -2.32
CA GLU A 19 -10.27 -13.60 -1.06
C GLU A 19 -9.32 -13.23 0.07
N VAL A 20 -9.82 -12.42 1.01
CA VAL A 20 -9.06 -12.00 2.19
C VAL A 20 -9.87 -12.38 3.43
N PRO A 21 -9.26 -13.05 4.41
CA PRO A 21 -10.00 -13.44 5.61
C PRO A 21 -10.62 -12.24 6.31
N GLU A 22 -11.90 -12.36 6.63
CA GLU A 22 -12.64 -11.30 7.31
C GLU A 22 -12.02 -10.93 8.65
N ALA A 23 -11.58 -11.92 9.40
CA ALA A 23 -10.96 -11.69 10.71
C ALA A 23 -9.69 -10.84 10.61
N LEU A 24 -8.91 -11.04 9.54
CA LEU A 24 -7.70 -10.26 9.34
C LEU A 24 -8.02 -8.81 8.97
N VAL A 25 -9.00 -8.62 8.10
CA VAL A 25 -9.44 -7.28 7.74
C VAL A 25 -9.95 -6.53 8.97
N SER A 26 -10.75 -7.22 9.80
CA SER A 26 -11.27 -6.62 11.04
C SER A 26 -10.16 -6.24 12.01
N ALA A 27 -9.14 -7.06 12.12
CA ALA A 27 -8.00 -6.79 13.00
C ALA A 27 -7.21 -5.55 12.57
N LEU A 28 -7.22 -5.23 11.28
CA LEU A 28 -6.50 -4.08 10.72
C LEU A 28 -7.37 -2.85 10.57
N SER A 29 -8.68 -2.97 10.82
CA SER A 29 -9.64 -1.88 10.63
C SER A 29 -9.65 -0.89 11.77
N GLU A 30 -9.83 0.37 11.41
CA GLU A 30 -10.24 1.42 12.35
C GLU A 30 -11.78 1.46 12.36
N PRO A 31 -12.42 2.08 13.37
CA PRO A 31 -13.87 2.05 13.50
C PRO A 31 -14.67 2.51 12.28
N ASP A 32 -14.13 3.43 11.50
CA ASP A 32 -14.84 3.99 10.35
C ASP A 32 -14.41 3.40 9.01
N ASP A 33 -13.54 2.41 9.03
CA ASP A 33 -13.04 1.80 7.80
C ASP A 33 -14.00 0.76 7.22
N SER A 34 -14.19 0.84 5.91
CA SER A 34 -14.84 -0.25 5.18
C SER A 34 -13.80 -1.32 4.86
N PRO A 35 -14.23 -2.55 4.56
CA PRO A 35 -13.28 -3.59 4.11
C PRO A 35 -12.45 -3.16 2.90
N ALA A 36 -13.05 -2.43 1.97
CA ALA A 36 -12.33 -1.94 0.80
C ALA A 36 -11.26 -0.94 1.18
N ASP A 37 -11.54 -0.06 2.15
CA ASP A 37 -10.56 0.90 2.64
C ASP A 37 -9.36 0.21 3.29
N VAL A 38 -9.61 -0.83 4.07
CA VAL A 38 -8.53 -1.59 4.72
C VAL A 38 -7.62 -2.22 3.68
N VAL A 39 -8.21 -2.85 2.67
CA VAL A 39 -7.43 -3.48 1.59
C VAL A 39 -6.64 -2.43 0.82
N ALA A 40 -7.26 -1.29 0.51
CA ALA A 40 -6.59 -0.20 -0.20
C ALA A 40 -5.41 0.35 0.62
N ASP A 41 -5.57 0.48 1.94
CA ASP A 41 -4.47 0.92 2.81
C ASP A 41 -3.29 -0.04 2.74
N VAL A 42 -3.55 -1.33 2.78
CA VAL A 42 -2.50 -2.35 2.68
C VAL A 42 -1.79 -2.26 1.33
N VAL A 43 -2.55 -2.06 0.25
CA VAL A 43 -1.98 -1.93 -1.09
C VAL A 43 -1.06 -0.70 -1.18
N VAL A 44 -1.52 0.44 -0.72
CA VAL A 44 -0.71 1.67 -0.75
C VAL A 44 0.55 1.51 0.08
N MET A 45 0.41 0.94 1.28
CA MET A 45 1.54 0.70 2.17
C MET A 45 2.56 -0.25 1.55
N SER A 46 2.08 -1.31 0.90
CA SER A 46 2.92 -2.30 0.25
C SER A 46 3.70 -1.68 -0.92
N PHE A 47 3.03 -0.90 -1.76
CA PHE A 47 3.70 -0.25 -2.89
C PHE A 47 4.70 0.80 -2.42
N ALA A 48 4.39 1.56 -1.39
CA ALA A 48 5.33 2.52 -0.84
C ALA A 48 6.59 1.83 -0.32
N GLY A 49 6.41 0.72 0.39
CA GLY A 49 7.54 -0.07 0.91
C GLY A 49 8.39 -0.64 -0.20
N ARG A 50 7.78 -1.16 -1.26
CA ARG A 50 8.49 -1.71 -2.40
C ARG A 50 9.22 -0.64 -3.19
N ALA A 51 8.61 0.53 -3.37
CA ALA A 51 9.25 1.65 -4.04
C ALA A 51 10.48 2.11 -3.26
N HIS A 52 10.36 2.19 -1.94
CA HIS A 52 11.47 2.54 -1.07
C HIS A 52 12.62 1.52 -1.21
N ALA A 53 12.29 0.23 -1.19
CA ALA A 53 13.29 -0.82 -1.30
C ALA A 53 14.01 -0.80 -2.65
N LEU A 54 13.27 -0.55 -3.72
CA LEU A 54 13.86 -0.49 -5.06
C LEU A 54 14.89 0.63 -5.20
N LEU A 55 14.68 1.74 -4.49
CA LEU A 55 15.58 2.89 -4.59
C LEU A 55 16.73 2.84 -3.60
N HIS A 56 16.49 2.33 -2.40
CA HIS A 56 17.45 2.45 -1.30
C HIS A 56 18.19 1.16 -0.97
N HIS A 57 17.77 0.05 -1.54
CA HIS A 57 18.38 -1.26 -1.24
C HIS A 57 18.87 -2.00 -2.48
N THR A 58 18.88 -1.33 -3.63
CA THR A 58 19.37 -1.89 -4.88
C THR A 58 20.75 -1.32 -5.19
N GLU A 59 21.62 -2.15 -5.74
CA GLU A 59 22.95 -1.68 -6.17
C GLU A 59 22.83 -0.87 -7.45
N GLY A 60 23.67 0.16 -7.56
CA GLY A 60 23.71 1.03 -8.71
C GLY A 60 22.74 2.19 -8.60
N GLU A 61 22.70 3.02 -9.62
CA GLU A 61 21.80 4.16 -9.65
C GLU A 61 20.44 3.75 -10.20
N PRO A 62 19.35 4.04 -9.47
CA PRO A 62 18.01 3.76 -10.00
C PRO A 62 17.70 4.64 -11.19
N ALA A 63 16.88 4.13 -12.09
CA ALA A 63 16.42 4.87 -13.26
C ALA A 63 15.57 6.08 -12.82
N ASP A 64 15.59 7.13 -13.64
CA ASP A 64 14.87 8.36 -13.33
C ASP A 64 13.37 8.12 -13.16
N ASP A 65 12.79 7.25 -13.97
CA ASP A 65 11.37 6.94 -13.87
C ASP A 65 11.00 6.25 -12.54
N LEU A 66 11.92 5.46 -12.00
CA LEU A 66 11.69 4.86 -10.68
C LEU A 66 11.80 5.89 -9.56
N ARG A 67 12.67 6.87 -9.70
CA ARG A 67 12.77 7.96 -8.72
C ARG A 67 11.49 8.79 -8.71
N GLU A 68 10.98 9.09 -9.90
CA GLU A 68 9.73 9.84 -10.02
C GLU A 68 8.54 9.04 -9.47
N ALA A 69 8.51 7.73 -9.75
CA ALA A 69 7.45 6.87 -9.27
C ALA A 69 7.47 6.76 -7.74
N GLU A 70 8.67 6.68 -7.15
CA GLU A 70 8.77 6.64 -5.70
C GLU A 70 8.25 7.93 -5.07
N ALA A 71 8.67 9.08 -5.62
CA ALA A 71 8.24 10.37 -5.10
C ALA A 71 6.71 10.50 -5.18
N GLU A 72 6.13 10.08 -6.30
CA GLU A 72 4.69 10.09 -6.46
C GLU A 72 4.00 9.15 -5.47
N MET A 73 4.55 7.96 -5.26
CA MET A 73 3.98 7.00 -4.33
C MET A 73 4.04 7.51 -2.89
N MET A 74 5.11 8.20 -2.52
CA MET A 74 5.22 8.80 -1.19
C MET A 74 4.20 9.91 -0.98
N ASP A 75 3.92 10.71 -2.03
CA ASP A 75 2.87 11.73 -1.97
C ASP A 75 1.49 11.09 -1.79
N ARG A 76 1.21 10.02 -2.50
CA ARG A 76 -0.05 9.29 -2.37
C ARG A 76 -0.20 8.66 -0.98
N PHE A 77 0.89 8.18 -0.42
CA PHE A 77 0.89 7.67 0.94
C PHE A 77 0.51 8.75 1.94
N GLU A 78 1.15 9.93 1.83
CA GLU A 78 0.87 11.04 2.73
C GLU A 78 -0.57 11.54 2.59
N GLU A 79 -1.09 11.63 1.36
CA GLU A 79 -2.47 12.02 1.12
C GLU A 79 -3.46 11.08 1.80
N ARG A 80 -3.18 9.79 1.73
CA ARG A 80 -4.11 8.79 2.26
C ARG A 80 -4.03 8.65 3.77
N PHE A 81 -2.83 8.69 4.34
CA PHE A 81 -2.63 8.40 5.78
C PHE A 81 -2.44 9.66 6.63
N GLY A 82 -2.23 10.82 6.02
CA GLY A 82 -2.05 12.06 6.75
C GLY A 82 -0.68 12.22 7.39
N VAL A 83 0.22 11.26 7.16
CA VAL A 83 1.60 11.31 7.65
C VAL A 83 2.52 10.82 6.55
N THR A 84 3.80 11.20 6.61
CA THR A 84 4.77 10.72 5.63
C THR A 84 5.10 9.26 5.87
N TYR A 85 5.63 8.62 4.85
CA TYR A 85 6.08 7.23 4.96
C TYR A 85 7.15 7.09 6.06
N ALA A 86 8.09 8.03 6.12
CA ALA A 86 9.15 8.02 7.14
C ALA A 86 8.55 8.11 8.55
N GLU A 87 7.56 8.97 8.75
CA GLU A 87 6.89 9.12 10.03
C GLU A 87 6.13 7.83 10.41
N ALA A 88 5.43 7.26 9.44
CA ALA A 88 4.60 6.08 9.68
C ALA A 88 5.43 4.85 10.01
N THR A 89 6.63 4.72 9.41
CA THR A 89 7.49 3.56 9.62
C THR A 89 8.55 3.77 10.69
N GLY A 90 8.61 4.97 11.28
CA GLY A 90 9.58 5.28 12.30
C GLY A 90 11.01 5.48 11.80
N HIS A 91 11.19 5.60 10.49
CA HIS A 91 12.49 5.89 9.90
C HIS A 91 12.70 7.41 9.90
N SER A 92 13.43 7.90 10.87
CA SER A 92 13.78 9.32 10.89
C SER A 92 15.20 9.48 10.39
N HIS A 93 15.39 10.34 9.45
CA HIS A 93 16.70 10.65 8.88
C HIS A 93 16.98 12.13 8.99
#